data_6d25e18c764b9f2baa245e26002567d9
#
_entry.id   6d25e18c764b9f2baa245e26002567d9
#
_cell.length_a   1.000
_cell.length_b   1.000
_cell.length_c   1.000
_cell.angle_alpha   90.00
_cell.angle_beta   90.00
_cell.angle_gamma   90.00
#
_symmetry.space_group_name_H-M   'P 1'
#
loop_
_entity.id
_entity.type
_entity.pdbx_description
1 polymer ?
#
loop_
_entity_poly.entity_id
_entity_poly.type
_entity_poly.pdbx_seq_one_letter_code
_entity_poly.pdbx_strand_id
1 'polypeptide(L)'
;GMVNVLDDMGIETFLKIDSGCEENGMLKQFPVKQMLEFATKRTPEDGSIGAQIYGTKMRSIVKSVDMVRPILTQQFQLAETICSYGLVPIIEPEVPIDHPEKAEIERELHELLEKFLNEKHFKVILKLTPPEIPNLYYNLTVHRNVRKVVFLSGGYSTGVACNKLSLNENV
;
A
#
# COMPACT_ATOMS: atom_id res chain seq x y z
N GLY A 1 7.67 -20.80 -12.75
CA GLY A 1 8.07 -20.22 -11.46
C GLY A 1 6.89 -20.07 -10.50
N MET A 2 7.12 -19.65 -9.26
CA MET A 2 6.06 -19.53 -8.23
C MET A 2 4.91 -18.62 -8.66
N VAL A 3 5.19 -17.52 -9.35
CA VAL A 3 4.16 -16.57 -9.83
C VAL A 3 3.18 -17.26 -10.79
N ASN A 4 3.67 -18.13 -11.70
CA ASN A 4 2.80 -18.88 -12.61
C ASN A 4 1.84 -19.81 -11.84
N VAL A 5 2.33 -20.50 -10.82
CA VAL A 5 1.49 -21.39 -9.99
C VAL A 5 0.40 -20.61 -9.28
N LEU A 6 0.72 -19.41 -8.75
CA LEU A 6 -0.24 -18.55 -8.08
C LEU A 6 -1.29 -17.99 -9.05
N ASP A 7 -0.86 -17.60 -10.26
CA ASP A 7 -1.74 -17.11 -11.31
C ASP A 7 -2.71 -18.20 -11.79
N ASP A 8 -2.20 -19.42 -12.01
CA ASP A 8 -3.02 -20.60 -12.35
C ASP A 8 -4.07 -20.94 -11.25
N MET A 9 -3.77 -20.59 -10.00
CA MET A 9 -4.69 -20.72 -8.86
C MET A 9 -5.66 -19.54 -8.71
N GLY A 10 -5.58 -18.52 -9.58
CA GLY A 10 -6.37 -17.30 -9.48
C GLY A 10 -5.94 -16.37 -8.34
N ILE A 11 -4.68 -16.47 -7.89
CA ILE A 11 -4.13 -15.63 -6.82
C ILE A 11 -3.37 -14.46 -7.41
N GLU A 12 -3.86 -13.25 -7.16
CA GLU A 12 -3.22 -12.01 -7.61
C GLU A 12 -1.91 -11.76 -6.84
N THR A 13 -0.81 -11.57 -7.58
CA THR A 13 0.51 -11.37 -7.02
C THR A 13 0.94 -9.91 -7.09
N PHE A 14 1.63 -9.43 -6.05
CA PHE A 14 2.17 -8.07 -5.95
C PHE A 14 3.68 -8.09 -5.79
N LEU A 15 4.36 -7.25 -6.57
CA LEU A 15 5.81 -7.08 -6.49
C LEU A 15 6.16 -6.00 -5.47
N LYS A 16 7.03 -6.32 -4.51
CA LYS A 16 7.65 -5.30 -3.66
C LYS A 16 8.71 -4.57 -4.47
N ILE A 17 8.53 -3.26 -4.67
CA ILE A 17 9.40 -2.44 -5.52
C ILE A 17 10.31 -1.49 -4.74
N ASP A 18 10.03 -1.23 -3.46
CA ASP A 18 10.84 -0.32 -2.64
C ASP A 18 12.15 -0.95 -2.16
N SER A 19 13.16 -0.11 -1.92
CA SER A 19 14.47 -0.47 -1.36
C SER A 19 14.60 -0.15 0.14
N GLY A 20 13.46 0.04 0.82
CA GLY A 20 13.39 0.45 2.22
C GLY A 20 13.22 1.97 2.38
N CYS A 21 13.39 2.44 3.63
CA CYS A 21 13.14 3.84 3.98
C CYS A 21 14.41 4.58 4.37
N GLU A 22 14.39 5.89 4.16
CA GLU A 22 15.30 6.86 4.73
C GLU A 22 15.03 7.02 6.25
N GLU A 23 15.89 7.76 6.94
CA GLU A 23 15.76 8.00 8.37
C GLU A 23 14.44 8.67 8.76
N ASN A 24 13.93 9.56 7.89
CA ASN A 24 12.65 10.23 8.06
C ASN A 24 11.42 9.39 7.68
N GLY A 25 11.63 8.15 7.26
CA GLY A 25 10.57 7.20 6.89
C GLY A 25 10.06 7.27 5.45
N MET A 26 10.53 8.22 4.64
CA MET A 26 10.28 8.26 3.20
C MET A 26 10.98 7.11 2.48
N LEU A 27 10.47 6.73 1.31
CA LEU A 27 11.11 5.71 0.49
C LEU A 27 12.47 6.19 -0.01
N LYS A 28 13.48 5.31 0.09
CA LYS A 28 14.75 5.50 -0.60
C LYS A 28 14.55 5.54 -2.11
N GLN A 29 15.46 6.20 -2.81
CA GLN A 29 15.47 6.14 -4.28
C GLN A 29 15.67 4.69 -4.75
N PHE A 30 14.91 4.30 -5.76
CA PHE A 30 14.99 2.99 -6.39
C PHE A 30 14.65 3.09 -7.88
N PRO A 31 15.08 2.14 -8.71
CA PRO A 31 14.91 2.18 -10.17
C PRO A 31 13.47 1.83 -10.58
N VAL A 32 12.52 2.73 -10.30
CA VAL A 32 11.06 2.52 -10.49
C VAL A 32 10.75 1.97 -11.89
N LYS A 33 11.25 2.60 -12.95
CA LYS A 33 10.96 2.19 -14.34
C LYS A 33 11.38 0.76 -14.62
N GLN A 34 12.61 0.38 -14.25
CA GLN A 34 13.11 -0.99 -14.46
C GLN A 34 12.28 -2.02 -13.70
N MET A 35 11.86 -1.69 -12.47
CA MET A 35 11.01 -2.57 -11.68
C MET A 35 9.62 -2.74 -12.31
N LEU A 36 9.04 -1.67 -12.84
CA LEU A 36 7.74 -1.71 -13.51
C LEU A 36 7.82 -2.42 -14.88
N GLU A 37 8.86 -2.20 -15.65
CA GLU A 37 9.14 -2.92 -16.90
C GLU A 37 9.29 -4.43 -16.62
N PHE A 38 10.00 -4.81 -15.57
CA PHE A 38 10.10 -6.20 -15.14
C PHE A 38 8.72 -6.78 -14.77
N ALA A 39 7.92 -6.05 -13.99
CA ALA A 39 6.60 -6.48 -13.54
C ALA A 39 5.60 -6.66 -14.71
N THR A 40 5.79 -5.93 -15.81
CA THR A 40 4.89 -5.95 -16.99
C THR A 40 5.37 -6.86 -18.12
N LYS A 41 6.56 -7.46 -18.03
CA LYS A 41 7.03 -8.45 -18.98
C LYS A 41 6.15 -9.71 -18.96
N ARG A 42 5.29 -9.85 -19.98
CA ARG A 42 4.28 -10.92 -20.04
C ARG A 42 4.74 -12.17 -20.82
N THR A 43 5.84 -12.07 -21.57
CA THR A 43 6.31 -13.18 -22.41
C THR A 43 7.71 -13.59 -21.98
N PRO A 44 7.88 -14.79 -21.42
CA PRO A 44 9.18 -15.45 -21.39
C PRO A 44 9.73 -15.58 -22.82
N GLU A 45 11.04 -15.64 -22.96
CA GLU A 45 11.73 -15.80 -24.26
C GLU A 45 11.32 -17.09 -24.99
N ASP A 46 10.72 -18.06 -24.29
CA ASP A 46 10.21 -19.32 -24.83
C ASP A 46 8.79 -19.25 -25.43
N GLY A 47 8.17 -18.06 -25.46
CA GLY A 47 6.82 -17.85 -26.00
C GLY A 47 5.67 -18.35 -25.13
N SER A 48 5.93 -18.83 -23.91
CA SER A 48 4.88 -19.18 -22.95
C SER A 48 4.19 -17.92 -22.42
N ILE A 49 2.91 -18.04 -22.00
CA ILE A 49 2.21 -16.95 -21.33
C ILE A 49 2.84 -16.78 -19.94
N GLY A 50 3.59 -15.69 -19.74
CA GLY A 50 4.15 -15.36 -18.45
C GLY A 50 3.04 -15.01 -17.45
N ALA A 51 3.23 -15.41 -16.20
CA ALA A 51 2.33 -15.04 -15.11
C ALA A 51 2.27 -13.51 -14.93
N GLN A 52 1.07 -13.01 -14.76
CA GLN A 52 0.83 -11.59 -14.63
C GLN A 52 1.06 -11.14 -13.18
N ILE A 53 1.94 -10.17 -12.96
CA ILE A 53 1.99 -9.40 -11.72
C ILE A 53 0.81 -8.42 -11.76
N TYR A 54 -0.05 -8.50 -10.74
CA TYR A 54 -1.26 -7.68 -10.65
C TYR A 54 -0.96 -6.24 -10.22
N GLY A 55 0.01 -6.07 -9.34
CA GLY A 55 0.34 -4.75 -8.84
C GLY A 55 1.66 -4.70 -8.08
N THR A 56 1.89 -3.60 -7.41
CA THR A 56 3.12 -3.32 -6.66
C THR A 56 2.84 -2.91 -5.23
N LYS A 57 3.83 -3.13 -4.37
CA LYS A 57 3.81 -2.75 -2.97
C LYS A 57 5.04 -1.91 -2.65
N MET A 58 4.84 -0.84 -1.89
CA MET A 58 5.89 0.04 -1.39
C MET A 58 5.53 0.52 0.03
N ARG A 59 6.44 0.36 0.99
CA ARG A 59 6.21 0.67 2.40
C ARG A 59 7.04 1.86 2.86
N SER A 60 6.37 2.91 3.35
CA SER A 60 6.96 4.02 4.11
C SER A 60 6.65 3.85 5.60
N ILE A 61 7.40 4.54 6.46
CA ILE A 61 7.18 4.55 7.91
C ILE A 61 6.89 5.98 8.36
N VAL A 62 5.69 6.21 8.89
CA VAL A 62 5.27 7.55 9.35
C VAL A 62 5.75 7.74 10.78
N LYS A 63 6.79 8.56 10.96
CA LYS A 63 7.47 8.77 12.24
C LYS A 63 7.03 10.05 12.99
N SER A 64 6.19 10.88 12.39
CA SER A 64 5.59 12.06 13.00
C SER A 64 4.44 12.59 12.17
N VAL A 65 3.60 13.43 12.74
CA VAL A 65 2.48 14.09 12.04
C VAL A 65 2.98 14.89 10.83
N ASP A 66 4.09 15.61 10.95
CA ASP A 66 4.67 16.43 9.87
C ASP A 66 5.12 15.60 8.66
N MET A 67 5.42 14.31 8.86
CA MET A 67 5.86 13.41 7.80
C MET A 67 4.71 12.77 7.03
N VAL A 68 3.47 12.87 7.47
CA VAL A 68 2.31 12.27 6.78
C VAL A 68 2.19 12.82 5.36
N ARG A 69 2.15 14.14 5.20
CA ARG A 69 2.00 14.77 3.89
C ARG A 69 3.16 14.48 2.92
N PRO A 70 4.44 14.65 3.30
CA PRO A 70 5.56 14.30 2.41
C PRO A 70 5.53 12.83 1.96
N ILE A 71 5.25 11.90 2.87
CA ILE A 71 5.16 10.47 2.57
C ILE A 71 4.02 10.18 1.60
N LEU A 72 2.83 10.71 1.83
CA LEU A 72 1.71 10.53 0.92
C LEU A 72 1.96 11.15 -0.44
N THR A 73 2.57 12.34 -0.50
CA THR A 73 2.97 12.97 -1.76
C THR A 73 3.87 12.05 -2.58
N GLN A 74 4.91 11.49 -1.97
CA GLN A 74 5.82 10.55 -2.63
C GLN A 74 5.09 9.29 -3.10
N GLN A 75 4.30 8.67 -2.22
CA GLN A 75 3.61 7.42 -2.56
C GLN A 75 2.55 7.61 -3.65
N PHE A 76 1.79 8.71 -3.65
CA PHE A 76 0.80 8.98 -4.69
C PHE A 76 1.42 9.36 -6.04
N GLN A 77 2.58 10.03 -6.06
CA GLN A 77 3.35 10.26 -7.29
C GLN A 77 3.83 8.94 -7.91
N LEU A 78 4.36 8.05 -7.08
CA LEU A 78 4.75 6.71 -7.51
C LEU A 78 3.54 5.88 -7.97
N ALA A 79 2.42 5.95 -7.25
CA ALA A 79 1.18 5.27 -7.61
C ALA A 79 0.66 5.68 -9.00
N GLU A 80 0.73 6.97 -9.33
CA GLU A 80 0.37 7.47 -10.66
C GLU A 80 1.26 6.85 -11.75
N THR A 81 2.57 6.78 -11.51
CA THR A 81 3.50 6.10 -12.42
C THR A 81 3.17 4.60 -12.53
N ILE A 82 2.91 3.91 -11.42
CA ILE A 82 2.56 2.48 -11.38
C ILE A 82 1.28 2.23 -12.20
N CYS A 83 0.26 3.05 -12.01
CA CYS A 83 -0.99 2.96 -12.77
C CYS A 83 -0.79 3.16 -14.28
N SER A 84 0.16 4.00 -14.70
CA SER A 84 0.47 4.20 -16.13
C SER A 84 1.04 2.94 -16.81
N TYR A 85 1.57 2.00 -16.04
CA TYR A 85 1.99 0.67 -16.50
C TYR A 85 0.88 -0.39 -16.43
N GLY A 86 -0.35 -0.01 -16.05
CA GLY A 86 -1.49 -0.92 -15.92
C GLY A 86 -1.45 -1.79 -14.64
N LEU A 87 -0.62 -1.43 -13.67
CA LEU A 87 -0.47 -2.13 -12.39
C LEU A 87 -1.27 -1.45 -11.28
N VAL A 88 -1.70 -2.21 -10.29
CA VAL A 88 -2.41 -1.69 -9.11
C VAL A 88 -1.40 -1.34 -8.01
N PRO A 89 -1.31 -0.08 -7.54
CA PRO A 89 -0.44 0.29 -6.44
C PRO A 89 -1.07 -0.05 -5.09
N ILE A 90 -0.28 -0.65 -4.20
CA ILE A 90 -0.55 -0.68 -2.76
C ILE A 90 0.20 0.47 -2.12
N ILE A 91 -0.53 1.40 -1.54
CA ILE A 91 -0.01 2.50 -0.72
C ILE A 91 0.05 2.03 0.73
N GLU A 92 1.25 1.99 1.31
CA GLU A 92 1.50 1.45 2.65
C GLU A 92 2.27 2.46 3.50
N PRO A 93 1.61 3.51 4.04
CA PRO A 93 2.15 4.42 5.04
C PRO A 93 1.98 3.80 6.43
N GLU A 94 2.94 2.99 6.85
CA GLU A 94 2.90 2.29 8.14
C GLU A 94 3.12 3.26 9.29
N VAL A 95 2.20 3.29 10.24
CA VAL A 95 2.38 3.97 11.53
C VAL A 95 2.88 2.94 12.55
N PRO A 96 4.04 3.15 13.22
CA PRO A 96 4.54 2.21 14.21
C PRO A 96 3.54 2.00 15.34
N ILE A 97 3.34 0.74 15.75
CA ILE A 97 2.30 0.36 16.72
C ILE A 97 2.54 0.90 18.14
N ASP A 98 3.80 1.20 18.46
CA ASP A 98 4.26 1.72 19.75
C ASP A 98 4.56 3.22 19.72
N HIS A 99 4.18 3.93 18.64
CA HIS A 99 4.42 5.36 18.53
C HIS A 99 3.56 6.13 19.54
N PRO A 100 4.14 7.04 20.36
CA PRO A 100 3.40 7.77 21.40
C PRO A 100 2.27 8.65 20.84
N GLU A 101 2.43 9.19 19.63
CA GLU A 101 1.44 10.04 18.95
C GLU A 101 0.66 9.27 17.87
N LYS A 102 0.59 7.92 17.98
CA LYS A 102 -0.04 7.07 16.95
C LYS A 102 -1.45 7.54 16.57
N ALA A 103 -2.30 7.82 17.53
CA ALA A 103 -3.68 8.25 17.28
C ALA A 103 -3.77 9.60 16.55
N GLU A 104 -2.83 10.51 16.79
CA GLU A 104 -2.77 11.82 16.13
C GLU A 104 -2.28 11.66 14.69
N ILE A 105 -1.21 10.90 14.48
CA ILE A 105 -0.69 10.57 13.16
C ILE A 105 -1.79 9.91 12.31
N GLU A 106 -2.55 8.98 12.87
CA GLU A 106 -3.63 8.27 12.18
C GLU A 106 -4.78 9.19 11.76
N ARG A 107 -5.14 10.19 12.57
CA ARG A 107 -6.15 11.19 12.18
C ARG A 107 -5.66 12.04 11.00
N GLU A 108 -4.44 12.58 11.07
CA GLU A 108 -3.85 13.34 9.98
C GLU A 108 -3.71 12.49 8.71
N LEU A 109 -3.31 11.22 8.87
CA LEU A 109 -3.20 10.26 7.78
C LEU A 109 -4.57 10.04 7.10
N HIS A 110 -5.63 9.84 7.87
CA HIS A 110 -6.99 9.67 7.36
C HIS A 110 -7.44 10.90 6.55
N GLU A 111 -7.31 12.10 7.12
CA GLU A 111 -7.73 13.34 6.47
C GLU A 111 -6.96 13.60 5.17
N LEU A 112 -5.65 13.37 5.18
CA LEU A 112 -4.83 13.57 3.99
C LEU A 112 -5.06 12.49 2.93
N LEU A 113 -5.26 11.23 3.33
CA LEU A 113 -5.63 10.16 2.39
C LEU A 113 -6.92 10.51 1.64
N GLU A 114 -7.97 10.98 2.33
CA GLU A 114 -9.20 11.43 1.67
C GLU A 114 -8.93 12.55 0.66
N LYS A 115 -8.15 13.57 1.02
CA LYS A 115 -7.80 14.68 0.12
C LYS A 115 -7.05 14.18 -1.11
N PHE A 116 -5.99 13.40 -0.93
CA PHE A 116 -5.21 12.85 -2.04
C PHE A 116 -6.06 11.97 -2.97
N LEU A 117 -6.90 11.10 -2.40
CA LEU A 117 -7.78 10.22 -3.18
C LEU A 117 -8.81 11.01 -3.99
N ASN A 118 -9.36 12.08 -3.44
CA ASN A 118 -10.32 12.93 -4.16
C ASN A 118 -9.72 13.63 -5.38
N GLU A 119 -8.42 13.91 -5.36
CA GLU A 119 -7.70 14.57 -6.46
C GLU A 119 -7.26 13.59 -7.57
N LYS A 120 -7.40 12.27 -7.35
CA LYS A 120 -6.91 11.25 -8.28
C LYS A 120 -8.03 10.64 -9.12
N HIS A 121 -7.63 10.09 -10.28
CA HIS A 121 -8.54 9.42 -11.23
C HIS A 121 -8.18 7.94 -11.41
N PHE A 122 -7.43 7.36 -10.48
CA PHE A 122 -7.04 5.95 -10.48
C PHE A 122 -7.38 5.30 -9.13
N LYS A 123 -7.40 3.98 -9.11
CA LYS A 123 -7.72 3.21 -7.90
C LYS A 123 -6.46 2.62 -7.27
N VAL A 124 -6.41 2.65 -5.94
CA VAL A 124 -5.33 2.09 -5.12
C VAL A 124 -5.86 1.04 -4.15
N ILE A 125 -4.97 0.21 -3.63
CA ILE A 125 -5.19 -0.53 -2.40
C ILE A 125 -4.47 0.22 -1.28
N LEU A 126 -5.12 0.41 -0.16
CA LEU A 126 -4.52 0.98 1.04
C LEU A 126 -4.15 -0.15 2.00
N LYS A 127 -2.89 -0.18 2.42
CA LYS A 127 -2.41 -1.10 3.45
C LYS A 127 -1.98 -0.29 4.66
N LEU A 128 -2.75 -0.37 5.74
CA LEU A 128 -2.66 0.52 6.88
C LEU A 128 -2.36 -0.25 8.18
N THR A 129 -1.77 0.43 9.15
CA THR A 129 -1.71 -0.07 10.52
C THR A 129 -3.11 -0.04 11.11
N PRO A 130 -3.55 -1.10 11.84
CA PRO A 130 -4.84 -1.07 12.53
C PRO A 130 -4.93 0.14 13.45
N PRO A 131 -5.99 0.97 13.33
CA PRO A 131 -6.06 2.24 14.04
C PRO A 131 -6.33 2.06 15.55
N GLU A 132 -6.00 3.10 16.33
CA GLU A 132 -6.39 3.15 17.75
C GLU A 132 -7.90 3.36 17.92
N ILE A 133 -8.51 4.15 17.02
CA ILE A 133 -9.95 4.39 17.03
C ILE A 133 -10.60 3.42 16.03
N PRO A 134 -11.44 2.49 16.49
CA PRO A 134 -12.17 1.59 15.60
C PRO A 134 -12.95 2.35 14.53
N ASN A 135 -12.96 1.81 13.31
CA ASN A 135 -13.63 2.38 12.15
C ASN A 135 -13.10 3.76 11.68
N LEU A 136 -11.93 4.20 12.15
CA LEU A 136 -11.33 5.46 11.71
C LEU A 136 -11.24 5.55 10.18
N TYR A 137 -10.91 4.44 9.50
CA TYR A 137 -10.72 4.39 8.05
C TYR A 137 -11.95 3.93 7.27
N TYR A 138 -13.13 3.85 7.90
CA TYR A 138 -14.35 3.33 7.24
C TYR A 138 -14.68 4.08 5.94
N ASN A 139 -14.60 5.42 5.93
CA ASN A 139 -14.87 6.21 4.74
C ASN A 139 -13.94 5.88 3.57
N LEU A 140 -12.70 5.48 3.88
CA LEU A 140 -11.73 5.06 2.85
C LEU A 140 -12.12 3.72 2.23
N THR A 141 -12.75 2.82 2.98
CA THR A 141 -13.16 1.49 2.46
C THR A 141 -14.25 1.58 1.40
N VAL A 142 -15.06 2.64 1.43
CA VAL A 142 -16.15 2.89 0.46
C VAL A 142 -15.81 3.99 -0.55
N HIS A 143 -14.59 4.51 -0.52
CA HIS A 143 -14.15 5.58 -1.42
C HIS A 143 -13.98 5.06 -2.85
N ARG A 144 -14.51 5.80 -3.85
CA ARG A 144 -14.52 5.42 -5.29
C ARG A 144 -13.14 5.04 -5.87
N ASN A 145 -12.06 5.65 -5.35
CA ASN A 145 -10.69 5.45 -5.81
C ASN A 145 -9.91 4.46 -4.92
N VAL A 146 -10.58 3.74 -4.03
CA VAL A 146 -10.01 2.65 -3.23
C VAL A 146 -10.61 1.33 -3.69
N ARG A 147 -9.75 0.37 -4.03
CA ARG A 147 -10.17 -1.00 -4.35
C ARG A 147 -10.44 -1.81 -3.09
N LYS A 148 -9.55 -1.65 -2.12
CA LYS A 148 -9.61 -2.34 -0.83
C LYS A 148 -8.75 -1.61 0.20
N VAL A 149 -9.17 -1.65 1.46
CA VAL A 149 -8.34 -1.38 2.62
C VAL A 149 -7.96 -2.71 3.26
N VAL A 150 -6.69 -2.91 3.56
CA VAL A 150 -6.17 -4.08 4.27
C VAL A 150 -5.30 -3.62 5.43
N PHE A 151 -5.26 -4.40 6.53
CA PHE A 151 -4.41 -4.09 7.67
C PHE A 151 -3.14 -4.95 7.67
N LEU A 152 -2.04 -4.32 8.09
CA LEU A 152 -0.80 -5.00 8.43
C LEU A 152 -0.79 -5.38 9.93
N SER A 153 0.06 -6.29 10.35
CA SER A 153 0.21 -6.62 11.78
C SER A 153 1.09 -5.61 12.52
N GLY A 154 2.11 -5.04 11.87
CA GLY A 154 3.00 -4.02 12.40
C GLY A 154 3.79 -4.40 13.65
N GLY A 155 3.81 -5.69 14.00
CA GLY A 155 4.41 -6.19 15.24
C GLY A 155 3.40 -6.59 16.31
N TYR A 156 2.10 -6.35 16.12
CA TYR A 156 1.08 -6.96 16.98
C TYR A 156 1.12 -8.49 16.90
N SER A 157 0.87 -9.17 18.03
CA SER A 157 0.62 -10.61 18.01
C SER A 157 -0.60 -10.93 17.14
N THR A 158 -0.67 -12.14 16.61
CA THR A 158 -1.81 -12.59 15.77
C THR A 158 -3.15 -12.32 16.45
N GLY A 159 -3.28 -12.66 17.74
CA GLY A 159 -4.52 -12.45 18.50
C GLY A 159 -4.91 -10.98 18.59
N VAL A 160 -3.95 -10.08 18.88
CA VAL A 160 -4.20 -8.64 18.94
C VAL A 160 -4.54 -8.08 17.55
N ALA A 161 -3.80 -8.49 16.51
CA ALA A 161 -4.07 -8.05 15.15
C ALA A 161 -5.47 -8.48 14.67
N CYS A 162 -5.88 -9.73 14.91
CA CYS A 162 -7.21 -10.22 14.58
C CYS A 162 -8.32 -9.50 15.37
N ASN A 163 -8.09 -9.22 16.66
CA ASN A 163 -9.05 -8.44 17.44
C ASN A 163 -9.21 -7.02 16.91
N LYS A 164 -8.10 -6.32 16.60
CA LYS A 164 -8.18 -5.00 15.98
C LYS A 164 -8.87 -5.04 14.61
N LEU A 165 -8.64 -6.08 13.81
CA LEU A 165 -9.32 -6.26 12.54
C LEU A 165 -10.84 -6.38 12.72
N SER A 166 -11.29 -7.20 13.68
CA SER A 166 -12.71 -7.43 13.94
C SER A 166 -13.49 -6.21 14.46
N LEU A 167 -12.78 -5.17 14.92
CA LEU A 167 -13.37 -3.90 15.34
C LEU A 167 -13.51 -2.89 14.19
N ASN A 168 -13.13 -3.27 12.98
CA ASN A 168 -13.16 -2.39 11.81
C ASN A 168 -13.94 -3.05 10.67
N GLU A 169 -14.85 -2.29 10.05
CA GLU A 169 -15.72 -2.77 9.00
C GLU A 169 -15.08 -2.61 7.61
N ASN A 170 -15.38 -3.55 6.71
CA ASN A 170 -14.95 -3.55 5.29
C ASN A 170 -13.41 -3.54 5.05
N VAL A 171 -12.62 -4.05 5.96
CA VAL A 171 -11.16 -4.16 5.82
C VAL A 171 -10.70 -5.59 5.61
#